data_e1687846a6ba935fec86d7ac9bbb9c5d
#
_entry.id   e1687846a6ba935fec86d7ac9bbb9c5d
#
_cell.length_a   1.000
_cell.length_b   1.000
_cell.length_c   1.000
_cell.angle_alpha   90.00
_cell.angle_beta   90.00
_cell.angle_gamma   90.00
#
_symmetry.space_group_name_H-M   'P 1'
#
loop_
_entity.id
_entity.type
_entity.pdbx_description
1 polymer ?
#
loop_
_entity_poly.entity_id
_entity_poly.type
_entity_poly.pdbx_seq_one_letter_code
_entity_poly.pdbx_strand_id
1 'polypeptide(L)'
;MKRILLFVLTNVAVMAVVGLVSSLFGLGRYVGTNTGQLMIFSLLVGFTGAIVSLLMSKSMAKMTMGLKVINQPANADEAWIVETVRKFADKAGIGMPEVAIYEGEPNAFATGAFKNSALVAVSTGLLRGMTREEVEAVIGHEVAHVANGDMVTMALIQGVMNTFVVFASRMIGSLVDGAMRRGENSGPGIGYYVTTVVLDILFGFLAGIIVAWFSRQREFRADRGSAQLMGNPRNMINALARLDGLHAEGQQMPKHLQTMAIVGSIGKLFAPHPPMEERIAALKAYQG
;
A
#
# COMPACT_ATOMS: atom_id res chain seq x y z
N MET A 1 -13.70 -14.64 0.22
CA MET A 1 -14.73 -14.51 1.25
C MET A 1 -14.18 -14.18 2.63
N LYS A 2 -13.23 -14.94 3.21
CA LYS A 2 -12.65 -14.65 4.55
C LYS A 2 -12.06 -13.24 4.70
N ARG A 3 -11.42 -12.68 3.66
CA ARG A 3 -10.82 -11.33 3.68
C ARG A 3 -11.87 -10.22 3.69
N ILE A 4 -12.93 -10.36 2.89
CA ILE A 4 -14.04 -9.42 2.88
C ILE A 4 -14.77 -9.46 4.21
N LEU A 5 -14.97 -10.65 4.80
CA LEU A 5 -15.57 -10.80 6.11
C LEU A 5 -14.70 -10.16 7.20
N LEU A 6 -13.40 -10.41 7.22
CA LEU A 6 -12.46 -9.76 8.15
C LEU A 6 -12.46 -8.25 8.01
N PHE A 7 -12.49 -7.75 6.79
CA PHE A 7 -12.59 -6.33 6.49
C PHE A 7 -13.88 -5.74 7.04
N VAL A 8 -15.04 -6.33 6.74
CA VAL A 8 -16.33 -5.87 7.27
C VAL A 8 -16.34 -5.91 8.79
N LEU A 9 -15.85 -7.00 9.40
CA LEU A 9 -15.73 -7.13 10.86
C LEU A 9 -14.82 -6.07 11.47
N THR A 10 -13.66 -5.79 10.85
CA THR A 10 -12.74 -4.74 11.34
C THR A 10 -13.39 -3.37 11.27
N ASN A 11 -14.08 -3.04 10.16
CA ASN A 11 -14.79 -1.78 10.05
C ASN A 11 -15.92 -1.68 11.09
N VAL A 12 -16.73 -2.71 11.25
CA VAL A 12 -17.80 -2.76 12.27
C VAL A 12 -17.19 -2.62 13.66
N ALA A 13 -16.08 -3.27 13.96
CA ALA A 13 -15.39 -3.17 15.25
C ALA A 13 -14.85 -1.75 15.49
N VAL A 14 -14.19 -1.14 14.51
CA VAL A 14 -13.71 0.26 14.60
C VAL A 14 -14.88 1.21 14.83
N MET A 15 -15.97 1.03 14.08
CA MET A 15 -17.17 1.84 14.21
C MET A 15 -17.85 1.65 15.57
N ALA A 16 -17.91 0.43 16.08
CA ALA A 16 -18.45 0.14 17.41
C ALA A 16 -17.58 0.77 18.52
N VAL A 17 -16.26 0.69 18.43
CA VAL A 17 -15.33 1.32 19.38
C VAL A 17 -15.49 2.85 19.36
N VAL A 18 -15.52 3.46 18.17
CA VAL A 18 -15.73 4.92 18.02
C VAL A 18 -17.09 5.34 18.55
N GLY A 19 -18.15 4.57 18.25
CA GLY A 19 -19.50 4.80 18.78
C GLY A 19 -19.56 4.68 20.30
N LEU A 20 -18.91 3.65 20.88
CA LEU A 20 -18.82 3.44 22.32
C LEU A 20 -18.09 4.60 23.01
N VAL A 21 -16.92 4.98 22.49
CA VAL A 21 -16.13 6.12 23.01
C VAL A 21 -16.96 7.41 22.93
N SER A 22 -17.61 7.68 21.79
CA SER A 22 -18.49 8.84 21.64
C SER A 22 -19.62 8.85 22.65
N SER A 23 -20.22 7.69 22.94
CA SER A 23 -21.29 7.54 23.92
C SER A 23 -20.82 7.73 25.36
N LEU A 24 -19.69 7.08 25.74
CA LEU A 24 -19.11 7.16 27.10
C LEU A 24 -18.73 8.59 27.50
N PHE A 25 -18.17 9.34 26.54
CA PHE A 25 -17.79 10.75 26.78
C PHE A 25 -18.89 11.74 26.46
N GLY A 26 -20.11 11.28 26.14
CA GLY A 26 -21.24 12.13 25.81
C GLY A 26 -21.01 13.03 24.60
N LEU A 27 -20.11 12.67 23.72
CA LEU A 27 -19.61 13.48 22.59
C LEU A 27 -20.75 13.82 21.61
N GLY A 28 -21.76 12.97 21.50
CA GLY A 28 -22.95 13.22 20.68
C GLY A 28 -23.74 14.47 21.05
N ARG A 29 -23.62 14.95 22.29
CA ARG A 29 -24.27 16.20 22.75
C ARG A 29 -23.54 17.46 22.33
N TYR A 30 -22.25 17.35 22.05
CA TYR A 30 -21.37 18.47 21.66
C TYR A 30 -21.15 18.57 20.15
N VAL A 31 -21.42 17.51 19.42
CA VAL A 31 -21.35 17.49 17.95
C VAL A 31 -22.72 17.92 17.45
N GLY A 32 -22.87 19.15 16.99
CA GLY A 32 -24.13 19.70 16.45
C GLY A 32 -24.68 18.99 15.21
N THR A 33 -24.00 17.93 14.77
CA THR A 33 -24.40 16.98 13.73
C THR A 33 -24.68 15.62 14.37
N ASN A 34 -25.68 14.91 13.88
CA ASN A 34 -25.94 13.54 14.27
C ASN A 34 -24.68 12.69 14.05
N THR A 35 -24.10 12.13 15.12
CA THR A 35 -22.86 11.32 15.08
C THR A 35 -22.95 10.19 14.04
N GLY A 36 -24.16 9.62 13.86
CA GLY A 36 -24.40 8.60 12.83
C GLY A 36 -24.22 9.13 11.41
N GLN A 37 -24.69 10.36 11.14
CA GLN A 37 -24.48 10.98 9.83
C GLN A 37 -23.02 11.30 9.56
N LEU A 38 -22.29 11.80 10.55
CA LEU A 38 -20.85 12.02 10.44
C LEU A 38 -20.11 10.72 10.16
N MET A 39 -20.51 9.63 10.80
CA MET A 39 -19.93 8.31 10.62
C MET A 39 -20.15 7.78 9.21
N ILE A 40 -21.38 7.85 8.68
CA ILE A 40 -21.70 7.47 7.29
C ILE A 40 -20.92 8.34 6.30
N PHE A 41 -20.88 9.65 6.52
CA PHE A 41 -20.09 10.56 5.68
C PHE A 41 -18.60 10.19 5.66
N SER A 42 -18.02 9.92 6.84
CA SER A 42 -16.60 9.55 6.95
C SER A 42 -16.28 8.23 6.26
N LEU A 43 -17.19 7.24 6.35
CA LEU A 43 -17.09 5.98 5.59
C LEU A 43 -17.11 6.24 4.08
N LEU A 44 -18.07 7.01 3.61
CA LEU A 44 -18.18 7.31 2.18
C LEU A 44 -16.92 8.01 1.68
N VAL A 45 -16.45 9.05 2.37
CA VAL A 45 -15.25 9.80 1.98
C VAL A 45 -14.01 8.91 2.05
N GLY A 46 -13.82 8.17 3.17
CA GLY A 46 -12.64 7.34 3.40
C GLY A 46 -12.50 6.22 2.38
N PHE A 47 -13.60 5.55 2.02
CA PHE A 47 -13.58 4.43 1.08
C PHE A 47 -13.64 4.83 -0.38
N THR A 48 -14.38 5.89 -0.72
CA THR A 48 -14.52 6.29 -2.14
C THR A 48 -13.16 6.55 -2.77
N GLY A 49 -12.30 7.33 -2.11
CA GLY A 49 -10.96 7.62 -2.62
C GLY A 49 -10.11 6.35 -2.81
N ALA A 50 -10.12 5.45 -1.82
CA ALA A 50 -9.36 4.20 -1.86
C ALA A 50 -9.86 3.24 -2.95
N ILE A 51 -11.17 3.10 -3.10
CA ILE A 51 -11.78 2.24 -4.12
C ILE A 51 -11.54 2.81 -5.52
N VAL A 52 -11.77 4.10 -5.73
CA VAL A 52 -11.52 4.75 -7.02
C VAL A 52 -10.05 4.63 -7.42
N SER A 53 -9.13 4.91 -6.49
CA SER A 53 -7.69 4.74 -6.72
C SER A 53 -7.33 3.29 -7.10
N LEU A 54 -7.89 2.30 -6.41
CA LEU A 54 -7.68 0.88 -6.72
C LEU A 54 -8.20 0.52 -8.12
N LEU A 55 -9.42 0.91 -8.46
CA LEU A 55 -10.04 0.61 -9.75
C LEU A 55 -9.31 1.28 -10.91
N MET A 56 -8.80 2.49 -10.70
CA MET A 56 -8.04 3.25 -11.69
C MET A 56 -6.55 2.88 -11.76
N SER A 57 -6.03 2.12 -10.79
CA SER A 57 -4.59 1.88 -10.64
C SER A 57 -3.90 1.38 -11.91
N LYS A 58 -4.50 0.41 -12.60
CA LYS A 58 -3.98 -0.16 -13.84
C LYS A 58 -3.97 0.85 -15.00
N SER A 59 -5.04 1.62 -15.17
CA SER A 59 -5.13 2.67 -16.20
C SER A 59 -4.15 3.80 -15.92
N MET A 60 -4.05 4.22 -14.66
CA MET A 60 -3.11 5.25 -14.22
C MET A 60 -1.65 4.81 -14.46
N ALA A 61 -1.29 3.58 -14.10
CA ALA A 61 0.05 3.04 -14.37
C ALA A 61 0.39 3.06 -15.86
N LYS A 62 -0.54 2.60 -16.71
CA LYS A 62 -0.35 2.65 -18.18
C LYS A 62 -0.12 4.06 -18.70
N MET A 63 -0.86 5.04 -18.20
CA MET A 63 -0.77 6.43 -18.65
C MET A 63 0.48 7.16 -18.14
N THR A 64 0.87 6.92 -16.88
CA THR A 64 1.91 7.72 -16.21
C THR A 64 3.31 7.17 -16.38
N MET A 65 3.45 5.85 -16.54
CA MET A 65 4.76 5.19 -16.59
C MET A 65 5.22 4.80 -17.99
N GLY A 66 4.48 5.16 -19.04
CA GLY A 66 4.87 4.83 -20.42
C GLY A 66 4.97 3.33 -20.68
N LEU A 67 4.05 2.54 -20.10
CA LEU A 67 4.09 1.09 -20.20
C LEU A 67 3.88 0.60 -21.63
N LYS A 68 4.82 -0.18 -22.15
CA LYS A 68 4.65 -0.96 -23.38
C LYS A 68 4.07 -2.33 -23.02
N VAL A 69 2.75 -2.49 -23.19
CA VAL A 69 2.08 -3.79 -22.99
C VAL A 69 2.49 -4.76 -24.09
N ILE A 70 2.92 -5.95 -23.71
CA ILE A 70 3.33 -7.02 -24.63
C ILE A 70 2.09 -7.85 -25.01
N ASN A 71 1.44 -7.49 -26.11
CA ASN A 71 0.34 -8.29 -26.66
C ASN A 71 0.87 -9.50 -27.44
N GLN A 72 1.93 -9.29 -28.21
CA GLN A 72 2.69 -10.32 -28.91
C GLN A 72 4.17 -10.05 -28.69
N PRO A 73 4.96 -11.03 -28.17
CA PRO A 73 6.37 -10.87 -27.95
C PRO A 73 7.11 -10.56 -29.26
N ALA A 74 7.87 -9.48 -29.28
CA ALA A 74 8.65 -9.06 -30.45
C ALA A 74 10.06 -9.66 -30.49
N ASN A 75 10.57 -10.18 -29.37
CA ASN A 75 11.88 -10.76 -29.22
C ASN A 75 11.91 -11.87 -28.15
N ALA A 76 13.03 -12.55 -28.02
CA ALA A 76 13.21 -13.67 -27.09
C ALA A 76 13.06 -13.26 -25.61
N ASP A 77 13.49 -12.05 -25.24
CA ASP A 77 13.37 -11.57 -23.86
C ASP A 77 11.92 -11.26 -23.50
N GLU A 78 11.15 -10.61 -24.38
CA GLU A 78 9.72 -10.41 -24.20
C GLU A 78 8.98 -11.75 -24.09
N ALA A 79 9.31 -12.72 -24.95
CA ALA A 79 8.71 -14.05 -24.90
C ALA A 79 9.01 -14.76 -23.57
N TRP A 80 10.25 -14.68 -23.10
CA TRP A 80 10.66 -15.26 -21.81
C TRP A 80 9.93 -14.61 -20.63
N ILE A 81 9.80 -13.28 -20.58
CA ILE A 81 9.08 -12.59 -19.51
C ILE A 81 7.59 -13.02 -19.49
N VAL A 82 6.94 -13.04 -20.66
CA VAL A 82 5.53 -13.44 -20.77
C VAL A 82 5.35 -14.89 -20.30
N GLU A 83 6.25 -15.80 -20.72
CA GLU A 83 6.17 -17.20 -20.31
C GLU A 83 6.45 -17.39 -18.82
N THR A 84 7.37 -16.62 -18.24
CA THR A 84 7.64 -16.61 -16.80
C THR A 84 6.41 -16.17 -16.00
N VAL A 85 5.76 -15.08 -16.40
CA VAL A 85 4.51 -14.61 -15.77
C VAL A 85 3.42 -15.67 -15.89
N ARG A 86 3.24 -16.28 -17.07
CA ARG A 86 2.27 -17.37 -17.32
C ARG A 86 2.50 -18.54 -16.38
N LYS A 87 3.73 -19.06 -16.35
CA LYS A 87 4.13 -20.17 -15.49
C LYS A 87 3.80 -19.92 -14.00
N PHE A 88 4.07 -18.69 -13.54
CA PHE A 88 3.80 -18.36 -12.14
C PHE A 88 2.31 -18.06 -11.88
N ALA A 89 1.60 -17.47 -12.84
CA ALA A 89 0.16 -17.28 -12.74
C ALA A 89 -0.58 -18.62 -12.65
N ASP A 90 -0.22 -19.59 -13.49
CA ASP A 90 -0.78 -20.95 -13.48
C ASP A 90 -0.50 -21.65 -12.15
N LYS A 91 0.77 -21.60 -11.66
CA LYS A 91 1.13 -22.16 -10.35
C LYS A 91 0.39 -21.50 -9.18
N ALA A 92 0.14 -20.19 -9.27
CA ALA A 92 -0.56 -19.42 -8.25
C ALA A 92 -2.09 -19.52 -8.35
N GLY A 93 -2.63 -20.15 -9.40
CA GLY A 93 -4.07 -20.30 -9.66
C GLY A 93 -4.77 -18.96 -9.89
N ILE A 94 -4.14 -18.04 -10.59
CA ILE A 94 -4.71 -16.74 -10.99
C ILE A 94 -4.82 -16.63 -12.51
N GLY A 95 -5.71 -15.75 -12.98
CA GLY A 95 -5.77 -15.43 -14.42
C GLY A 95 -4.47 -14.78 -14.89
N MET A 96 -4.09 -14.99 -16.16
CA MET A 96 -2.89 -14.42 -16.77
C MET A 96 -2.89 -12.89 -16.65
N PRO A 97 -1.93 -12.27 -15.93
CA PRO A 97 -1.81 -10.82 -15.89
C PRO A 97 -1.40 -10.24 -17.26
N GLU A 98 -1.79 -9.02 -17.56
CA GLU A 98 -1.13 -8.27 -18.63
C GLU A 98 0.35 -8.08 -18.27
N VAL A 99 1.23 -8.22 -19.25
CA VAL A 99 2.67 -8.05 -19.06
C VAL A 99 3.12 -6.79 -19.79
N ALA A 100 3.92 -5.96 -19.12
CA ALA A 100 4.45 -4.74 -19.72
C ALA A 100 5.92 -4.53 -19.39
N ILE A 101 6.61 -3.81 -20.27
CA ILE A 101 7.97 -3.30 -20.05
C ILE A 101 7.94 -1.78 -20.07
N TYR A 102 8.78 -1.14 -19.28
CA TYR A 102 8.93 0.32 -19.25
C TYR A 102 10.41 0.72 -19.05
N GLU A 103 10.76 1.90 -19.55
CA GLU A 103 12.08 2.47 -19.33
C GLU A 103 12.18 3.04 -17.91
N GLY A 104 13.21 2.65 -17.16
CA GLY A 104 13.42 3.14 -15.80
C GLY A 104 14.52 2.40 -15.06
N GLU A 105 14.82 2.88 -13.85
CA GLU A 105 15.71 2.25 -12.88
C GLU A 105 15.24 0.82 -12.53
N PRO A 106 16.13 -0.03 -11.97
CA PRO A 106 15.80 -1.42 -11.62
C PRO A 106 14.56 -1.51 -10.72
N ASN A 107 13.44 -1.91 -11.29
CA ASN A 107 12.17 -2.04 -10.59
C ASN A 107 11.20 -2.96 -11.32
N ALA A 108 10.27 -3.56 -10.58
CA ALA A 108 9.08 -4.21 -11.10
C ALA A 108 7.89 -3.88 -10.19
N PHE A 109 6.69 -3.99 -10.72
CA PHE A 109 5.47 -3.83 -9.91
C PHE A 109 4.30 -4.58 -10.50
N ALA A 110 3.36 -4.94 -9.64
CA ALA A 110 2.04 -5.41 -10.04
C ALA A 110 0.96 -4.42 -9.63
N THR A 111 -0.08 -4.30 -10.44
CA THR A 111 -1.23 -3.43 -10.16
C THR A 111 -2.52 -4.00 -10.74
N GLY A 112 -3.65 -3.49 -10.26
CA GLY A 112 -4.99 -3.92 -10.68
C GLY A 112 -5.86 -4.34 -9.50
N ALA A 113 -7.16 -4.12 -9.64
CA ALA A 113 -8.14 -4.39 -8.58
C ALA A 113 -8.44 -5.89 -8.40
N PHE A 114 -8.30 -6.69 -9.44
CA PHE A 114 -8.75 -8.09 -9.44
C PHE A 114 -7.62 -9.04 -9.85
N LYS A 115 -7.59 -10.22 -9.21
CA LYS A 115 -6.59 -11.27 -9.49
C LYS A 115 -6.54 -11.70 -10.96
N ASN A 116 -7.69 -11.69 -11.63
CA ASN A 116 -7.80 -12.11 -13.03
C ASN A 116 -7.76 -10.93 -14.02
N SER A 117 -7.43 -9.73 -13.54
CA SER A 117 -7.29 -8.51 -14.35
C SER A 117 -6.14 -7.65 -13.85
N ALA A 118 -5.05 -8.27 -13.43
CA ALA A 118 -3.84 -7.61 -12.98
C ALA A 118 -2.93 -7.25 -14.16
N LEU A 119 -1.93 -6.43 -13.89
CA LEU A 119 -0.83 -6.09 -14.77
C LEU A 119 0.47 -6.26 -13.99
N VAL A 120 1.46 -6.91 -14.57
CA VAL A 120 2.83 -7.02 -14.07
C VAL A 120 3.74 -6.25 -15.03
N ALA A 121 4.50 -5.30 -14.52
CA ALA A 121 5.41 -4.48 -15.31
C ALA A 121 6.85 -4.62 -14.80
N VAL A 122 7.79 -4.70 -15.74
CA VAL A 122 9.22 -4.87 -15.47
C VAL A 122 9.98 -3.74 -16.15
N SER A 123 10.92 -3.11 -15.46
CA SER A 123 11.74 -2.05 -16.04
C SER A 123 12.89 -2.61 -16.87
N THR A 124 13.33 -1.83 -17.86
CA THR A 124 14.55 -2.14 -18.61
C THR A 124 15.81 -2.12 -17.75
N GLY A 125 15.82 -1.28 -16.70
CA GLY A 125 16.91 -1.27 -15.71
C GLY A 125 17.02 -2.59 -14.96
N LEU A 126 15.89 -3.20 -14.56
CA LEU A 126 15.90 -4.51 -13.92
C LEU A 126 16.45 -5.59 -14.87
N LEU A 127 15.99 -5.60 -16.12
CA LEU A 127 16.42 -6.58 -17.13
C LEU A 127 17.91 -6.48 -17.47
N ARG A 128 18.49 -5.29 -17.42
CA ARG A 128 19.93 -5.06 -17.67
C ARG A 128 20.80 -5.33 -16.44
N GLY A 129 20.27 -5.07 -15.24
CA GLY A 129 21.04 -5.12 -13.99
C GLY A 129 21.04 -6.47 -13.27
N MET A 130 20.19 -7.42 -13.68
CA MET A 130 19.96 -8.67 -12.96
C MET A 130 20.08 -9.89 -13.88
N THR A 131 20.41 -11.06 -13.29
CA THR A 131 20.37 -12.32 -14.01
C THR A 131 18.92 -12.75 -14.28
N ARG A 132 18.73 -13.69 -15.21
CA ARG A 132 17.37 -14.20 -15.52
C ARG A 132 16.70 -14.81 -14.30
N GLU A 133 17.43 -15.56 -13.48
CA GLU A 133 16.91 -16.21 -12.27
C GLU A 133 16.50 -15.17 -11.21
N GLU A 134 17.24 -14.08 -11.11
CA GLU A 134 16.91 -12.95 -10.21
C GLU A 134 15.65 -12.22 -10.70
N VAL A 135 15.57 -11.95 -12.02
CA VAL A 135 14.36 -11.33 -12.61
C VAL A 135 13.14 -12.24 -12.45
N GLU A 136 13.28 -13.57 -12.67
CA GLU A 136 12.19 -14.52 -12.42
C GLU A 136 11.73 -14.48 -10.96
N ALA A 137 12.67 -14.39 -10.00
CA ALA A 137 12.32 -14.27 -8.59
C ALA A 137 11.54 -12.99 -8.28
N VAL A 138 11.91 -11.85 -8.88
CA VAL A 138 11.18 -10.58 -8.77
C VAL A 138 9.78 -10.69 -9.41
N ILE A 139 9.68 -11.29 -10.61
CA ILE A 139 8.37 -11.55 -11.24
C ILE A 139 7.51 -12.46 -10.34
N GLY A 140 8.11 -13.49 -9.75
CA GLY A 140 7.43 -14.36 -8.79
C GLY A 140 6.90 -13.62 -7.56
N HIS A 141 7.65 -12.64 -7.06
CA HIS A 141 7.22 -11.75 -5.98
C HIS A 141 6.01 -10.91 -6.38
N GLU A 142 6.03 -10.30 -7.57
CA GLU A 142 4.91 -9.50 -8.08
C GLU A 142 3.65 -10.36 -8.31
N VAL A 143 3.82 -11.55 -8.88
CA VAL A 143 2.71 -12.52 -9.05
C VAL A 143 2.16 -12.97 -7.70
N ALA A 144 3.01 -13.14 -6.68
CA ALA A 144 2.57 -13.49 -5.33
C ALA A 144 1.71 -12.36 -4.71
N HIS A 145 2.04 -11.07 -4.94
CA HIS A 145 1.18 -9.96 -4.52
C HIS A 145 -0.20 -10.03 -5.17
N VAL A 146 -0.27 -10.31 -6.47
CA VAL A 146 -1.55 -10.50 -7.17
C VAL A 146 -2.33 -11.67 -6.57
N ALA A 147 -1.69 -12.83 -6.42
CA ALA A 147 -2.30 -14.03 -5.87
C ALA A 147 -2.80 -13.83 -4.43
N ASN A 148 -2.05 -13.08 -3.62
CA ASN A 148 -2.44 -12.71 -2.27
C ASN A 148 -3.60 -11.70 -2.23
N GLY A 149 -3.90 -10.97 -3.31
CA GLY A 149 -4.87 -9.87 -3.34
C GLY A 149 -4.42 -8.68 -2.51
N ASP A 150 -3.12 -8.41 -2.52
CA ASP A 150 -2.51 -7.40 -1.66
C ASP A 150 -2.95 -5.98 -2.03
N MET A 151 -3.24 -5.69 -3.32
CA MET A 151 -3.79 -4.41 -3.77
C MET A 151 -5.13 -4.09 -3.11
N VAL A 152 -6.04 -5.07 -3.11
CA VAL A 152 -7.36 -4.93 -2.45
C VAL A 152 -7.18 -4.76 -0.95
N THR A 153 -6.34 -5.58 -0.33
CA THR A 153 -6.08 -5.51 1.12
C THR A 153 -5.57 -4.12 1.53
N MET A 154 -4.61 -3.56 0.78
CA MET A 154 -4.08 -2.24 1.06
C MET A 154 -5.10 -1.13 0.83
N ALA A 155 -5.90 -1.20 -0.24
CA ALA A 155 -6.97 -0.23 -0.47
C ALA A 155 -8.01 -0.25 0.66
N LEU A 156 -8.34 -1.43 1.18
CA LEU A 156 -9.26 -1.57 2.30
C LEU A 156 -8.69 -0.99 3.61
N ILE A 157 -7.42 -1.26 3.92
CA ILE A 157 -6.73 -0.67 5.07
C ILE A 157 -6.70 0.86 4.94
N GLN A 158 -6.36 1.37 3.76
CA GLN A 158 -6.36 2.80 3.48
C GLN A 158 -7.75 3.42 3.67
N GLY A 159 -8.80 2.75 3.19
CA GLY A 159 -10.19 3.19 3.39
C GLY A 159 -10.58 3.29 4.87
N VAL A 160 -10.22 2.28 5.68
CA VAL A 160 -10.43 2.29 7.14
C VAL A 160 -9.70 3.46 7.79
N MET A 161 -8.41 3.62 7.47
CA MET A 161 -7.60 4.66 8.06
C MET A 161 -8.08 6.06 7.67
N ASN A 162 -8.45 6.28 6.41
CA ASN A 162 -9.05 7.53 5.96
C ASN A 162 -10.37 7.83 6.69
N THR A 163 -11.22 6.81 6.86
CA THR A 163 -12.47 6.94 7.62
C THR A 163 -12.22 7.41 9.05
N PHE A 164 -11.23 6.78 9.71
CA PHE A 164 -10.85 7.18 11.07
C PHE A 164 -10.35 8.63 11.12
N VAL A 165 -9.45 9.02 10.22
CA VAL A 165 -8.91 10.39 10.13
C VAL A 165 -10.04 11.39 9.96
N VAL A 166 -10.93 11.17 8.97
CA VAL A 166 -12.05 12.07 8.68
C VAL A 166 -13.01 12.17 9.84
N PHE A 167 -13.36 11.05 10.47
CA PHE A 167 -14.30 11.02 11.59
C PHE A 167 -13.70 11.72 12.82
N ALA A 168 -12.50 11.33 13.25
CA ALA A 168 -11.89 11.82 14.47
C ALA A 168 -11.60 13.33 14.39
N SER A 169 -11.05 13.80 13.28
CA SER A 169 -10.71 15.22 13.12
C SER A 169 -11.95 16.12 13.14
N ARG A 170 -13.05 15.70 12.50
CA ARG A 170 -14.28 16.46 12.46
C ARG A 170 -15.03 16.43 13.79
N MET A 171 -15.02 15.29 14.46
CA MET A 171 -15.61 15.16 15.78
C MET A 171 -14.90 16.09 16.78
N ILE A 172 -13.57 16.05 16.85
CA ILE A 172 -12.79 16.91 17.75
C ILE A 172 -12.91 18.37 17.32
N GLY A 173 -12.89 18.67 16.02
CA GLY A 173 -13.10 20.02 15.49
C GLY A 173 -14.42 20.62 15.95
N SER A 174 -15.51 19.84 15.94
CA SER A 174 -16.82 20.28 16.45
C SER A 174 -16.81 20.53 17.96
N LEU A 175 -16.10 19.71 18.74
CA LEU A 175 -15.98 19.90 20.19
C LEU A 175 -15.23 21.19 20.53
N VAL A 176 -14.09 21.43 19.86
CA VAL A 176 -13.29 22.64 20.06
C VAL A 176 -14.06 23.90 19.67
N ASP A 177 -14.73 23.88 18.52
CA ASP A 177 -15.53 25.02 18.04
C ASP A 177 -16.71 25.32 19.00
N GLY A 178 -17.39 24.26 19.45
CA GLY A 178 -18.49 24.41 20.47
C GLY A 178 -17.99 24.99 21.78
N ALA A 179 -16.82 24.62 22.26
CA ALA A 179 -16.21 25.17 23.48
C ALA A 179 -15.80 26.64 23.29
N MET A 180 -15.37 27.06 22.10
CA MET A 180 -14.95 28.42 21.78
C MET A 180 -16.16 29.38 21.62
N ARG A 181 -17.26 28.90 21.06
CA ARG A 181 -18.41 29.74 20.66
C ARG A 181 -19.48 29.97 21.72
N ARG A 182 -19.41 29.35 22.89
CA ARG A 182 -20.35 29.56 24.04
C ARG A 182 -21.82 29.68 23.66
N GLY A 183 -22.31 28.85 22.70
CA GLY A 183 -23.75 28.72 22.43
C GLY A 183 -24.33 29.52 21.28
N GLU A 184 -23.52 30.16 20.43
CA GLU A 184 -23.99 30.73 19.17
C GLU A 184 -24.34 29.61 18.15
N ASN A 185 -25.61 29.58 17.74
CA ASN A 185 -26.19 28.55 16.85
C ASN A 185 -25.96 28.82 15.35
N SER A 186 -24.81 29.32 14.96
CA SER A 186 -24.47 29.58 13.56
C SER A 186 -23.36 28.60 13.12
N GLY A 187 -23.67 27.62 12.29
CA GLY A 187 -22.77 26.68 11.58
C GLY A 187 -21.29 26.55 12.04
N PRO A 188 -20.45 25.76 11.41
CA PRO A 188 -19.05 25.58 11.81
C PRO A 188 -18.27 26.90 11.78
N GLY A 189 -17.60 27.25 12.88
CA GLY A 189 -16.76 28.43 13.00
C GLY A 189 -15.29 28.19 12.59
N ILE A 190 -14.46 29.21 12.75
CA ILE A 190 -13.04 29.12 12.42
C ILE A 190 -12.31 28.07 13.27
N GLY A 191 -12.73 27.90 14.52
CA GLY A 191 -12.22 26.86 15.43
C GLY A 191 -12.37 25.45 14.85
N TYR A 192 -13.53 25.17 14.25
CA TYR A 192 -13.77 23.90 13.56
C TYR A 192 -12.79 23.67 12.42
N TYR A 193 -12.69 24.62 11.49
CA TYR A 193 -11.85 24.44 10.30
C TYR A 193 -10.37 24.32 10.63
N VAL A 194 -9.85 25.17 11.50
CA VAL A 194 -8.44 25.13 11.91
C VAL A 194 -8.11 23.82 12.62
N THR A 195 -8.95 23.43 13.60
CA THR A 195 -8.74 22.18 14.34
C THR A 195 -8.81 20.96 13.41
N THR A 196 -9.80 20.93 12.52
CA THR A 196 -9.96 19.82 11.58
C THR A 196 -8.74 19.67 10.67
N VAL A 197 -8.23 20.77 10.09
CA VAL A 197 -7.05 20.73 9.21
C VAL A 197 -5.81 20.24 9.96
N VAL A 198 -5.56 20.75 11.17
CA VAL A 198 -4.43 20.32 12.00
C VAL A 198 -4.53 18.84 12.34
N LEU A 199 -5.72 18.37 12.71
CA LEU A 199 -5.93 16.96 13.06
C LEU A 199 -5.94 16.03 11.84
N ASP A 200 -6.42 16.47 10.67
CA ASP A 200 -6.30 15.71 9.43
C ASP A 200 -4.83 15.44 9.09
N ILE A 201 -3.95 16.43 9.27
CA ILE A 201 -2.51 16.26 9.07
C ILE A 201 -1.92 15.30 10.11
N LEU A 202 -2.19 15.52 11.40
CA LEU A 202 -1.64 14.71 12.49
C LEU A 202 -2.12 13.24 12.40
N PHE A 203 -3.42 13.03 12.27
CA PHE A 203 -3.98 11.68 12.15
C PHE A 203 -3.62 11.01 10.82
N GLY A 204 -3.49 11.78 9.72
CA GLY A 204 -2.99 11.28 8.45
C GLY A 204 -1.56 10.76 8.57
N PHE A 205 -0.71 11.46 9.32
CA PHE A 205 0.64 11.02 9.62
C PHE A 205 0.64 9.71 10.44
N LEU A 206 -0.16 9.61 11.51
CA LEU A 206 -0.28 8.37 12.30
C LEU A 206 -0.87 7.21 11.48
N ALA A 207 -1.89 7.48 10.67
CA ALA A 207 -2.46 6.52 9.73
C ALA A 207 -1.42 5.98 8.74
N GLY A 208 -0.53 6.87 8.23
CA GLY A 208 0.56 6.50 7.34
C GLY A 208 1.52 5.47 7.94
N ILE A 209 1.85 5.58 9.24
CA ILE A 209 2.68 4.61 9.96
C ILE A 209 2.01 3.23 9.99
N ILE A 210 0.71 3.20 10.28
CA ILE A 210 -0.07 1.96 10.34
C ILE A 210 -0.13 1.30 8.95
N VAL A 211 -0.43 2.08 7.92
CA VAL A 211 -0.46 1.61 6.52
C VAL A 211 0.91 1.06 6.10
N ALA A 212 2.01 1.75 6.44
CA ALA A 212 3.36 1.30 6.16
C ALA A 212 3.70 -0.01 6.89
N TRP A 213 3.25 -0.18 8.15
CA TRP A 213 3.44 -1.42 8.88
C TRP A 213 2.74 -2.61 8.17
N PHE A 214 1.49 -2.45 7.77
CA PHE A 214 0.78 -3.47 6.98
C PHE A 214 1.45 -3.73 5.64
N SER A 215 1.96 -2.69 4.97
CA SER A 215 2.71 -2.83 3.72
C SER A 215 3.95 -3.72 3.91
N ARG A 216 4.73 -3.49 4.98
CA ARG A 216 5.90 -4.32 5.28
C ARG A 216 5.55 -5.79 5.54
N GLN A 217 4.45 -6.07 6.24
CA GLN A 217 4.04 -7.45 6.51
C GLN A 217 3.67 -8.23 5.24
N ARG A 218 3.10 -7.58 4.24
CA ARG A 218 2.79 -8.24 2.95
C ARG A 218 4.05 -8.57 2.15
N GLU A 219 5.14 -7.79 2.27
CA GLU A 219 6.40 -8.05 1.58
C GLU A 219 7.00 -9.42 1.98
N PHE A 220 7.08 -9.69 3.27
CA PHE A 220 7.54 -11.01 3.75
C PHE A 220 6.70 -12.16 3.21
N ARG A 221 5.42 -11.94 3.01
CA ARG A 221 4.50 -12.94 2.45
C ARG A 221 4.71 -13.10 0.95
N ALA A 222 4.96 -12.02 0.23
CA ALA A 222 5.25 -12.06 -1.20
C ALA A 222 6.63 -12.69 -1.48
N ASP A 223 7.63 -12.44 -0.64
CA ASP A 223 8.94 -13.08 -0.72
C ASP A 223 8.83 -14.61 -0.57
N ARG A 224 8.08 -15.08 0.43
CA ARG A 224 7.79 -16.52 0.57
C ARG A 224 7.02 -17.07 -0.63
N GLY A 225 6.06 -16.29 -1.15
CA GLY A 225 5.33 -16.65 -2.37
C GLY A 225 6.24 -16.82 -3.57
N SER A 226 7.20 -15.89 -3.76
CA SER A 226 8.23 -16.03 -4.79
C SER A 226 9.06 -17.31 -4.59
N ALA A 227 9.53 -17.57 -3.38
CA ALA A 227 10.30 -18.78 -3.06
C ALA A 227 9.50 -20.06 -3.39
N GLN A 228 8.20 -20.09 -3.10
CA GLN A 228 7.31 -21.22 -3.43
C GLN A 228 7.14 -21.39 -4.94
N LEU A 229 6.92 -20.30 -5.68
CA LEU A 229 6.77 -20.32 -7.15
C LEU A 229 8.06 -20.78 -7.84
N MET A 230 9.21 -20.36 -7.32
CA MET A 230 10.54 -20.76 -7.82
C MET A 230 10.98 -22.16 -7.34
N GLY A 231 10.37 -22.68 -6.26
CA GLY A 231 10.77 -23.94 -5.63
C GLY A 231 11.97 -23.84 -4.68
N ASN A 232 12.54 -22.63 -4.50
CA ASN A 232 13.60 -22.36 -3.54
C ASN A 232 13.69 -20.86 -3.22
N PRO A 233 14.17 -20.47 -2.02
CA PRO A 233 14.33 -19.07 -1.64
C PRO A 233 15.58 -18.38 -2.19
N ARG A 234 16.55 -19.14 -2.70
CA ARG A 234 17.89 -18.64 -3.05
C ARG A 234 17.86 -17.54 -4.10
N ASN A 235 17.04 -17.72 -5.14
CA ASN A 235 16.94 -16.73 -6.22
C ASN A 235 16.36 -15.40 -5.73
N MET A 236 15.37 -15.44 -4.83
CA MET A 236 14.82 -14.23 -4.22
C MET A 236 15.82 -13.55 -3.27
N ILE A 237 16.60 -14.33 -2.51
CA ILE A 237 17.69 -13.79 -1.68
C ILE A 237 18.73 -13.07 -2.55
N ASN A 238 19.14 -13.68 -3.67
CA ASN A 238 20.10 -13.08 -4.59
C ASN A 238 19.52 -11.81 -5.24
N ALA A 239 18.25 -11.83 -5.65
CA ALA A 239 17.56 -10.68 -6.22
C ALA A 239 17.52 -9.50 -5.24
N LEU A 240 17.17 -9.74 -3.97
CA LEU A 240 17.16 -8.69 -2.94
C LEU A 240 18.55 -8.12 -2.68
N ALA A 241 19.58 -8.98 -2.59
CA ALA A 241 20.96 -8.54 -2.41
C ALA A 241 21.47 -7.70 -3.60
N ARG A 242 21.09 -8.08 -4.83
CA ARG A 242 21.42 -7.33 -6.03
C ARG A 242 20.71 -5.97 -6.07
N LEU A 243 19.43 -5.93 -5.77
CA LEU A 243 18.65 -4.67 -5.71
C LEU A 243 19.22 -3.71 -4.66
N ASP A 244 19.62 -4.20 -3.49
CA ASP A 244 20.27 -3.39 -2.47
C ASP A 244 21.58 -2.77 -2.95
N GLY A 245 22.43 -3.55 -3.64
CA GLY A 245 23.66 -3.07 -4.27
C GLY A 245 23.41 -2.03 -5.36
N LEU A 246 22.47 -2.27 -6.26
CA LEU A 246 22.12 -1.33 -7.34
C LEU A 246 21.55 -0.01 -6.81
N HIS A 247 20.74 -0.05 -5.75
CA HIS A 247 20.24 1.16 -5.11
C HIS A 247 21.36 1.94 -4.40
N ALA A 248 22.32 1.25 -3.77
CA ALA A 248 23.47 1.90 -3.14
C ALA A 248 24.39 2.61 -4.15
N GLU A 249 24.58 2.02 -5.33
CA GLU A 249 25.35 2.62 -6.42
C GLU A 249 24.65 3.85 -7.02
N GLY A 250 23.32 3.83 -7.14
CA GLY A 250 22.52 4.96 -7.65
C GLY A 250 22.35 6.11 -6.64
N GLN A 251 22.47 5.83 -5.35
CA GLN A 251 22.32 6.81 -4.27
C GLN A 251 23.67 7.23 -3.67
N GLN A 252 24.56 7.79 -4.46
CA GLN A 252 25.70 8.57 -3.90
C GLN A 252 25.16 9.88 -3.33
N MET A 253 24.51 9.82 -2.16
CA MET A 253 24.16 11.03 -1.42
C MET A 253 25.42 11.76 -0.96
N PRO A 254 25.53 13.07 -1.17
CA PRO A 254 26.63 13.88 -0.66
C PRO A 254 26.77 13.69 0.87
N LYS A 255 27.99 13.49 1.35
CA LYS A 255 28.30 13.20 2.77
C LYS A 255 27.72 14.19 3.80
N HIS A 256 27.39 15.41 3.38
CA HIS A 256 26.80 16.44 4.26
C HIS A 256 25.31 16.22 4.58
N LEU A 257 24.59 15.34 3.85
CA LEU A 257 23.21 14.96 4.16
C LEU A 257 23.10 13.75 5.09
N GLN A 258 24.20 13.06 5.38
CA GLN A 258 24.23 11.93 6.32
C GLN A 258 24.04 12.35 7.79
N THR A 259 24.17 13.64 8.11
CA THR A 259 24.07 14.18 9.47
C THR A 259 22.61 14.32 9.96
N MET A 260 21.59 14.02 9.13
CA MET A 260 20.19 14.01 9.54
C MET A 260 19.72 12.62 10.02
N ALA A 261 20.47 12.01 10.94
CA ALA A 261 20.17 10.68 11.50
C ALA A 261 18.77 10.57 12.14
N ILE A 262 18.22 11.67 12.64
CA ILE A 262 16.87 11.73 13.24
C ILE A 262 15.80 11.58 12.13
N VAL A 263 16.01 12.21 10.96
CA VAL A 263 15.11 12.08 9.79
C VAL A 263 15.14 10.65 9.24
N GLY A 264 16.28 9.96 9.31
CA GLY A 264 16.42 8.56 8.88
C GLY A 264 15.58 7.58 9.71
N SER A 265 15.47 7.78 11.02
CA SER A 265 14.68 6.92 11.91
C SER A 265 13.18 7.10 11.70
N ILE A 266 12.72 8.35 11.55
CA ILE A 266 11.32 8.66 11.24
C ILE A 266 10.97 8.17 9.83
N GLY A 267 11.85 8.35 8.86
CA GLY A 267 11.66 7.87 7.47
C GLY A 267 11.43 6.35 7.40
N LYS A 268 12.13 5.56 8.24
CA LYS A 268 11.93 4.10 8.33
C LYS A 268 10.52 3.69 8.77
N LEU A 269 9.84 4.51 9.60
CA LEU A 269 8.45 4.23 10.02
C LEU A 269 7.47 4.31 8.85
N PHE A 270 7.75 5.16 7.85
CA PHE A 270 6.92 5.37 6.66
C PHE A 270 7.37 4.55 5.46
N ALA A 271 8.51 3.85 5.54
CA ALA A 271 8.97 3.02 4.44
C ALA A 271 7.94 1.89 4.17
N PRO A 272 7.43 1.78 2.92
CA PRO A 272 6.46 0.75 2.56
C PRO A 272 7.08 -0.64 2.48
N HIS A 273 8.38 -0.73 2.34
CA HIS A 273 9.15 -1.98 2.30
C HIS A 273 10.05 -2.11 3.53
N PRO A 274 10.21 -3.34 4.07
CA PRO A 274 11.20 -3.60 5.11
C PRO A 274 12.62 -3.44 4.56
N PRO A 275 13.62 -3.24 5.42
CA PRO A 275 15.03 -3.32 5.01
C PRO A 275 15.34 -4.63 4.28
N MET A 276 16.16 -4.58 3.24
CA MET A 276 16.50 -5.77 2.45
C MET A 276 17.14 -6.86 3.30
N GLU A 277 17.95 -6.48 4.28
CA GLU A 277 18.57 -7.40 5.24
C GLU A 277 17.54 -8.22 6.03
N GLU A 278 16.46 -7.60 6.50
CA GLU A 278 15.37 -8.28 7.23
C GLU A 278 14.62 -9.27 6.33
N ARG A 279 14.36 -8.89 5.09
CA ARG A 279 13.72 -9.75 4.08
C ARG A 279 14.60 -10.96 3.77
N ILE A 280 15.90 -10.74 3.54
CA ILE A 280 16.89 -11.80 3.30
C ILE A 280 16.99 -12.74 4.52
N ALA A 281 17.05 -12.20 5.73
CA ALA A 281 17.10 -13.00 6.96
C ALA A 281 15.84 -13.88 7.11
N ALA A 282 14.66 -13.33 6.83
CA ALA A 282 13.39 -14.06 6.87
C ALA A 282 13.33 -15.18 5.82
N LEU A 283 13.88 -14.97 4.61
CA LEU A 283 13.96 -15.99 3.57
C LEU A 283 14.97 -17.09 3.90
N LYS A 284 16.11 -16.76 4.54
CA LYS A 284 17.08 -17.76 5.02
C LYS A 284 16.52 -18.65 6.11
N ALA A 285 15.63 -18.14 6.95
CA ALA A 285 14.94 -18.90 7.99
C ALA A 285 13.72 -19.69 7.46
N TYR A 286 13.31 -19.43 6.22
CA TYR A 286 12.18 -20.13 5.60
C TYR A 286 12.58 -21.53 5.19
N GLN A 287 12.00 -22.52 5.88
CA GLN A 287 12.06 -23.93 5.52
C GLN A 287 10.81 -24.23 4.68
N GLY A 288 10.97 -24.25 3.36
CA GLY A 288 9.91 -24.45 2.36
C GLY A 288 9.11 -25.73 2.53
#